data_0450d059adb78ec512d988b7ffcfbd8e
#
_entry.id   0450d059adb78ec512d988b7ffcfbd8e
#
_cell.length_a   1.000
_cell.length_b   1.000
_cell.length_c   1.000
_cell.angle_alpha   90.00
_cell.angle_beta   90.00
_cell.angle_gamma   90.00
#
_symmetry.space_group_name_H-M   'P 1'
#
loop_
_entity.id
_entity.type
_entity.pdbx_description
1 polymer ?
#
loop_
_entity_poly.entity_id
_entity_poly.type
_entity_poly.pdbx_seq_one_letter_code
_entity_poly.pdbx_strand_id
1 'polypeptide(L)'
;MNNIKQSFIAGFFSIITIGILTFLTYKTEFGVFLIASFGSSMVLLFGYPESPFAKPKNIFFCHLFTAVVGFIFLNFVPLPIYIVLPLAVGFGVALMILFNVTHPPAGGNPIIVIVGSVSLDYLFSPVITGSIIVIIFGILVNRYILKKS
;
A
#
# COMPACT_ATOMS: atom_id res chain seq x y z
N MET A 1 25.07 -1.94 -7.52
CA MET A 1 24.53 -3.06 -8.33
C MET A 1 24.17 -2.52 -9.70
N ASN A 2 24.43 -3.23 -10.80
CA ASN A 2 24.06 -2.77 -12.14
C ASN A 2 22.52 -2.62 -12.21
N ASN A 3 22.01 -1.51 -12.78
CA ASN A 3 20.57 -1.22 -12.87
C ASN A 3 19.76 -2.37 -13.49
N ILE A 4 20.33 -3.08 -14.48
CA ILE A 4 19.68 -4.24 -15.11
C ILE A 4 19.42 -5.35 -14.07
N LYS A 5 20.43 -5.72 -13.30
CA LYS A 5 20.29 -6.76 -12.26
C LYS A 5 19.27 -6.35 -11.20
N GLN A 6 19.28 -5.07 -10.78
CA GLN A 6 18.30 -4.54 -9.83
C GLN A 6 16.88 -4.64 -10.38
N SER A 7 16.67 -4.28 -11.64
CA SER A 7 15.35 -4.32 -12.28
C SER A 7 14.78 -5.74 -12.35
N PHE A 8 15.60 -6.71 -12.75
CA PHE A 8 15.16 -8.12 -12.78
C PHE A 8 14.81 -8.65 -11.38
N ILE A 9 15.61 -8.34 -10.38
CA ILE A 9 15.36 -8.74 -8.99
C ILE A 9 14.06 -8.11 -8.48
N ALA A 10 13.90 -6.79 -8.66
CA ALA A 10 12.70 -6.09 -8.24
C ALA A 10 11.45 -6.63 -8.93
N GLY A 11 11.50 -6.84 -10.25
CA GLY A 11 10.41 -7.43 -11.01
C GLY A 11 10.04 -8.84 -10.53
N PHE A 12 11.04 -9.71 -10.33
CA PHE A 12 10.83 -11.08 -9.88
C PHE A 12 10.15 -11.15 -8.51
N PHE A 13 10.65 -10.42 -7.51
CA PHE A 13 10.03 -10.42 -6.19
C PHE A 13 8.68 -9.71 -6.15
N SER A 14 8.46 -8.72 -7.02
CA SER A 14 7.14 -8.12 -7.20
C SER A 14 6.11 -9.13 -7.73
N ILE A 15 6.49 -9.95 -8.73
CA ILE A 15 5.63 -11.01 -9.26
C ILE A 15 5.25 -11.98 -8.14
N ILE A 16 6.21 -12.43 -7.33
CA ILE A 16 5.94 -13.37 -6.24
C ILE A 16 5.03 -12.74 -5.20
N THR A 17 5.34 -11.53 -4.72
CA THR A 17 4.57 -10.87 -3.66
C THR A 17 3.14 -10.60 -4.09
N ILE A 18 2.95 -9.98 -5.26
CA ILE A 18 1.62 -9.72 -5.81
C ILE A 18 0.90 -11.03 -6.15
N GLY A 19 1.63 -12.05 -6.63
CA GLY A 19 1.10 -13.38 -6.89
C GLY A 19 0.50 -14.03 -5.64
N ILE A 20 1.19 -13.94 -4.49
CA ILE A 20 0.69 -14.44 -3.20
C ILE A 20 -0.60 -13.69 -2.81
N LEU A 21 -0.61 -12.35 -2.85
CA LEU A 21 -1.79 -11.56 -2.52
C LEU A 21 -2.96 -11.86 -3.46
N THR A 22 -2.68 -12.04 -4.75
CA THR A 22 -3.68 -12.40 -5.76
C THR A 22 -4.23 -13.79 -5.49
N PHE A 23 -3.37 -14.77 -5.22
CA PHE A 23 -3.78 -16.13 -4.89
C PHE A 23 -4.68 -16.16 -3.64
N LEU A 24 -4.27 -15.47 -2.57
CA LEU A 24 -5.07 -15.36 -1.34
C LEU A 24 -6.43 -14.71 -1.62
N THR A 25 -6.48 -13.67 -2.46
CA THR A 25 -7.72 -12.96 -2.80
C THR A 25 -8.70 -13.80 -3.62
N TYR A 26 -8.19 -14.54 -4.63
CA TYR A 26 -9.07 -15.15 -5.64
C TYR A 26 -9.21 -16.68 -5.51
N LYS A 27 -8.38 -17.32 -4.70
CA LYS A 27 -8.36 -18.78 -4.55
C LYS A 27 -8.63 -19.26 -3.13
N THR A 28 -8.80 -18.33 -2.18
CA THR A 28 -9.18 -18.67 -0.81
C THR A 28 -10.42 -17.88 -0.39
N GLU A 29 -11.10 -18.36 0.65
CA GLU A 29 -12.26 -17.69 1.23
C GLU A 29 -11.89 -16.77 2.41
N PHE A 30 -10.58 -16.51 2.61
CA PHE A 30 -10.08 -15.73 3.74
C PHE A 30 -10.28 -14.22 3.60
N GLY A 31 -10.68 -13.74 2.43
CA GLY A 31 -10.95 -12.32 2.18
C GLY A 31 -10.10 -11.71 1.06
N VAL A 32 -10.16 -10.39 0.94
CA VAL A 32 -9.39 -9.62 -0.05
C VAL A 32 -8.06 -9.19 0.56
N PHE A 33 -6.94 -9.45 -0.12
CA PHE A 33 -5.60 -9.12 0.35
C PHE A 33 -4.86 -8.15 -0.59
N LEU A 34 -5.38 -7.97 -1.80
CA LEU A 34 -4.75 -7.17 -2.85
C LEU A 34 -5.43 -5.82 -3.02
N ILE A 35 -4.64 -4.75 -3.01
CA ILE A 35 -5.05 -3.42 -3.44
C ILE A 35 -4.06 -2.85 -4.47
N ALA A 36 -4.54 -1.99 -5.35
CA ALA A 36 -3.73 -1.45 -6.46
C ALA A 36 -2.46 -0.72 -5.98
N SER A 37 -2.53 -0.01 -4.86
CA SER A 37 -1.40 0.70 -4.27
C SER A 37 -0.25 -0.21 -3.81
N PHE A 38 -0.49 -1.50 -3.54
CA PHE A 38 0.59 -2.44 -3.26
C PHE A 38 1.48 -2.67 -4.48
N GLY A 39 0.92 -2.64 -5.70
CA GLY A 39 1.73 -2.69 -6.92
C GLY A 39 2.79 -1.59 -6.96
N SER A 40 2.41 -0.35 -6.65
CA SER A 40 3.35 0.77 -6.54
C SER A 40 4.34 0.61 -5.38
N SER A 41 3.91 0.00 -4.27
CA SER A 41 4.80 -0.27 -3.12
C SER A 41 5.95 -1.20 -3.47
N MET A 42 5.78 -2.12 -4.44
CA MET A 42 6.84 -3.03 -4.89
C MET A 42 8.04 -2.28 -5.46
N VAL A 43 7.82 -1.14 -6.11
CA VAL A 43 8.90 -0.30 -6.66
C VAL A 43 9.83 0.17 -5.53
N LEU A 44 9.26 0.65 -4.43
CA LEU A 44 10.05 1.07 -3.28
C LEU A 44 10.65 -0.12 -2.55
N LEU A 45 9.87 -1.15 -2.30
CA LEU A 45 10.25 -2.27 -1.46
C LEU A 45 11.41 -3.09 -2.05
N PHE A 46 11.41 -3.31 -3.36
CA PHE A 46 12.43 -4.13 -4.04
C PHE A 46 13.35 -3.32 -4.97
N GLY A 47 12.88 -2.18 -5.49
CA GLY A 47 13.69 -1.29 -6.31
C GLY A 47 14.57 -0.36 -5.49
N TYR A 48 14.01 0.21 -4.41
CA TYR A 48 14.67 1.22 -3.58
C TYR A 48 14.48 0.92 -2.08
N PRO A 49 14.93 -0.26 -1.57
CA PRO A 49 14.66 -0.69 -0.20
C PRO A 49 15.30 0.22 0.87
N GLU A 50 16.35 0.95 0.52
CA GLU A 50 17.04 1.91 1.43
C GLU A 50 16.30 3.25 1.52
N SER A 51 15.27 3.45 0.68
CA SER A 51 14.46 4.66 0.74
C SER A 51 13.78 4.81 2.11
N PRO A 52 13.77 6.00 2.71
CA PRO A 52 13.01 6.25 3.93
C PRO A 52 11.52 5.91 3.75
N PHE A 53 11.00 5.99 2.52
CA PHE A 53 9.60 5.68 2.19
C PHE A 53 9.29 4.18 2.11
N ALA A 54 10.31 3.32 2.06
CA ALA A 54 10.15 1.86 2.03
C ALA A 54 10.12 1.21 3.44
N LYS A 55 10.22 2.02 4.51
CA LYS A 55 10.24 1.51 5.89
C LYS A 55 8.91 0.83 6.24
N PRO A 56 8.94 -0.31 6.97
CA PRO A 56 7.74 -1.04 7.37
C PRO A 56 6.68 -0.19 8.04
N LYS A 57 7.08 0.68 8.98
CA LYS A 57 6.16 1.58 9.66
C LYS A 57 5.43 2.53 8.69
N ASN A 58 6.16 3.03 7.67
CA ASN A 58 5.60 3.95 6.70
C ASN A 58 4.59 3.24 5.80
N ILE A 59 4.92 2.03 5.33
CA ILE A 59 4.00 1.22 4.54
C ILE A 59 2.71 0.98 5.32
N PHE A 60 2.81 0.45 6.56
CA PHE A 60 1.63 0.10 7.35
C PHE A 60 0.75 1.31 7.66
N PHE A 61 1.33 2.32 8.32
CA PHE A 61 0.54 3.47 8.78
C PHE A 61 0.01 4.34 7.64
N CYS A 62 0.76 4.48 6.53
CA CYS A 62 0.25 5.23 5.39
C CYS A 62 -0.94 4.57 4.73
N HIS A 63 -0.85 3.25 4.46
CA HIS A 63 -1.98 2.55 3.88
C HIS A 63 -3.21 2.63 4.79
N LEU A 64 -3.03 2.48 6.11
CA LEU A 64 -4.11 2.58 7.07
C LEU A 64 -4.69 4.00 7.13
N PHE A 65 -3.87 5.03 7.33
CA PHE A 65 -4.36 6.41 7.49
C PHE A 65 -5.06 6.91 6.24
N THR A 66 -4.50 6.68 5.07
CA THR A 66 -5.09 7.14 3.81
C THR A 66 -6.37 6.41 3.47
N ALA A 67 -6.46 5.11 3.77
CA ALA A 67 -7.70 4.37 3.61
C ALA A 67 -8.78 4.82 4.62
N VAL A 68 -8.43 5.08 5.87
CA VAL A 68 -9.33 5.65 6.89
C VAL A 68 -9.84 7.02 6.46
N VAL A 69 -8.97 7.89 5.96
CA VAL A 69 -9.39 9.19 5.40
C VAL A 69 -10.39 8.99 4.27
N GLY A 70 -10.08 8.12 3.31
CA GLY A 70 -11.01 7.80 2.23
C GLY A 70 -12.37 7.32 2.73
N PHE A 71 -12.39 6.44 3.74
CA PHE A 71 -13.61 5.92 4.35
C PHE A 71 -14.42 7.01 5.07
N ILE A 72 -13.75 7.90 5.82
CA ILE A 72 -14.41 9.04 6.49
C ILE A 72 -15.03 9.96 5.44
N PHE A 73 -14.31 10.33 4.41
CA PHE A 73 -14.83 11.21 3.37
C PHE A 73 -15.97 10.57 2.59
N LEU A 74 -15.90 9.27 2.30
CA LEU A 74 -16.96 8.52 1.62
C LEU A 74 -18.28 8.56 2.40
N ASN A 75 -18.24 8.40 3.72
CA ASN A 75 -19.43 8.17 4.53
C ASN A 75 -19.97 9.43 5.24
N PHE A 76 -19.11 10.41 5.50
CA PHE A 76 -19.48 11.56 6.35
C PHE A 76 -19.35 12.91 5.67
N VAL A 77 -18.85 13.00 4.44
CA VAL A 77 -18.70 14.27 3.72
C VAL A 77 -19.65 14.30 2.52
N PRO A 78 -20.87 14.90 2.67
CA PRO A 78 -21.90 14.88 1.64
C PRO A 78 -21.64 15.96 0.58
N LEU A 79 -20.51 15.89 -0.10
CA LEU A 79 -20.14 16.78 -1.19
C LEU A 79 -20.01 16.01 -2.51
N PRO A 80 -20.11 16.70 -3.67
CA PRO A 80 -19.87 16.07 -4.95
C PRO A 80 -18.47 15.42 -5.05
N ILE A 81 -18.37 14.32 -5.79
CA ILE A 81 -17.15 13.49 -5.87
C ILE A 81 -15.92 14.30 -6.32
N TYR A 82 -16.09 15.27 -7.21
CA TYR A 82 -15.01 16.12 -7.71
C TYR A 82 -14.46 17.11 -6.65
N ILE A 83 -15.13 17.24 -5.51
CA ILE A 83 -14.66 17.98 -4.33
C ILE A 83 -14.13 17.00 -3.28
N VAL A 84 -14.84 15.92 -3.03
CA VAL A 84 -14.49 14.91 -2.01
C VAL A 84 -13.13 14.26 -2.32
N LEU A 85 -12.90 13.86 -3.56
CA LEU A 85 -11.65 13.18 -3.94
C LEU A 85 -10.39 14.02 -3.68
N PRO A 86 -10.27 15.26 -4.21
CA PRO A 86 -9.06 16.05 -3.97
C PRO A 86 -8.89 16.41 -2.48
N LEU A 87 -9.97 16.64 -1.74
CA LEU A 87 -9.89 16.89 -0.30
C LEU A 87 -9.37 15.65 0.44
N ALA A 88 -9.94 14.46 0.18
CA ALA A 88 -9.52 13.22 0.83
C ALA A 88 -8.04 12.89 0.54
N VAL A 89 -7.59 13.05 -0.70
CA VAL A 89 -6.18 12.87 -1.08
C VAL A 89 -5.30 13.88 -0.36
N GLY A 90 -5.67 15.16 -0.36
CA GLY A 90 -4.91 16.22 0.30
C GLY A 90 -4.79 15.99 1.82
N PHE A 91 -5.89 15.60 2.49
CA PHE A 91 -5.85 15.21 3.91
C PHE A 91 -4.96 13.98 4.15
N GLY A 92 -5.06 12.95 3.32
CA GLY A 92 -4.22 11.77 3.40
C GLY A 92 -2.72 12.12 3.29
N VAL A 93 -2.35 12.97 2.33
CA VAL A 93 -0.97 13.46 2.16
C VAL A 93 -0.53 14.27 3.37
N ALA A 94 -1.38 15.17 3.88
CA ALA A 94 -1.08 15.96 5.07
C ALA A 94 -0.81 15.09 6.30
N LEU A 95 -1.62 14.06 6.53
CA LEU A 95 -1.42 13.11 7.64
C LEU A 95 -0.12 12.31 7.50
N MET A 96 0.23 11.84 6.30
CA MET A 96 1.49 11.14 6.05
C MET A 96 2.70 11.97 6.47
N ILE A 97 2.68 13.27 6.15
CA ILE A 97 3.76 14.20 6.46
C ILE A 97 3.75 14.54 7.95
N LEU A 98 2.59 14.87 8.51
CA LEU A 98 2.42 15.24 9.91
C LEU A 98 2.92 14.16 10.88
N PHE A 99 2.61 12.89 10.60
CA PHE A 99 3.04 11.76 11.43
C PHE A 99 4.40 11.18 11.04
N ASN A 100 5.08 11.78 10.07
CA ASN A 100 6.39 11.33 9.60
C ASN A 100 6.42 9.83 9.22
N VAL A 101 5.39 9.43 8.45
CA VAL A 101 5.21 8.06 7.96
C VAL A 101 5.03 8.01 6.43
N THR A 102 5.62 8.93 5.70
CA THR A 102 5.40 9.08 4.26
C THR A 102 5.71 7.81 3.47
N HIS A 103 4.72 7.33 2.73
CA HIS A 103 4.80 6.23 1.76
C HIS A 103 3.96 6.58 0.53
N PRO A 104 4.55 7.15 -0.52
CA PRO A 104 3.82 7.71 -1.66
C PRO A 104 2.79 6.79 -2.32
N PRO A 105 3.02 5.47 -2.46
CA PRO A 105 2.03 4.57 -3.03
C PRO A 105 0.68 4.60 -2.34
N ALA A 106 0.66 4.82 -1.02
CA ALA A 106 -0.58 4.88 -0.24
C ALA A 106 -1.43 6.13 -0.53
N GLY A 107 -0.86 7.17 -1.16
CA GLY A 107 -1.59 8.39 -1.51
C GLY A 107 -2.80 8.17 -2.43
N GLY A 108 -2.82 7.06 -3.17
CA GLY A 108 -3.95 6.67 -4.01
C GLY A 108 -5.12 5.98 -3.26
N ASN A 109 -4.93 5.57 -2.01
CA ASN A 109 -5.96 4.82 -1.28
C ASN A 109 -7.28 5.58 -1.10
N PRO A 110 -7.32 6.89 -0.81
CA PRO A 110 -8.59 7.60 -0.72
C PRO A 110 -9.42 7.50 -2.00
N ILE A 111 -8.75 7.51 -3.16
CA ILE A 111 -9.40 7.36 -4.46
C ILE A 111 -10.01 5.96 -4.59
N ILE A 112 -9.23 4.92 -4.26
CA ILE A 112 -9.68 3.53 -4.33
C ILE A 112 -10.90 3.32 -3.43
N VAL A 113 -10.85 3.83 -2.20
CA VAL A 113 -11.92 3.69 -1.20
C VAL A 113 -13.19 4.40 -1.65
N ILE A 114 -13.09 5.64 -2.12
CA ILE A 114 -14.25 6.46 -2.49
C ILE A 114 -14.88 5.96 -3.79
N VAL A 115 -14.07 5.73 -4.84
CA VAL A 115 -14.57 5.26 -6.14
C VAL A 115 -15.12 3.84 -6.04
N GLY A 116 -14.48 2.99 -5.23
CA GLY A 116 -14.92 1.62 -4.99
C GLY A 116 -16.11 1.51 -4.03
N SER A 117 -16.52 2.60 -3.37
CA SER A 117 -17.61 2.62 -2.37
C SER A 117 -17.47 1.48 -1.35
N VAL A 118 -16.25 1.30 -0.81
CA VAL A 118 -15.90 0.14 0.00
C VAL A 118 -16.54 0.19 1.40
N SER A 119 -16.81 -1.00 1.96
CA SER A 119 -17.27 -1.17 3.35
C SER A 119 -16.13 -1.01 4.37
N LEU A 120 -16.48 -0.95 5.65
CA LEU A 120 -15.51 -0.87 6.74
C LEU A 120 -14.54 -2.06 6.77
N ASP A 121 -14.99 -3.25 6.35
CA ASP A 121 -14.17 -4.46 6.30
C ASP A 121 -12.93 -4.30 5.42
N TYR A 122 -12.99 -3.42 4.45
CA TYR A 122 -11.86 -3.10 3.58
C TYR A 122 -10.63 -2.58 4.36
N LEU A 123 -10.84 -1.89 5.48
CA LEU A 123 -9.74 -1.44 6.33
C LEU A 123 -9.01 -2.62 6.98
N PHE A 124 -9.73 -3.68 7.33
CA PHE A 124 -9.12 -4.88 7.90
C PHE A 124 -8.53 -5.77 6.81
N SER A 125 -9.31 -6.07 5.80
CA SER A 125 -8.91 -6.85 4.63
C SER A 125 -9.38 -6.14 3.36
N PRO A 126 -8.49 -5.59 2.53
CA PRO A 126 -7.05 -5.87 2.38
C PRO A 126 -6.07 -4.93 3.09
N VAL A 127 -6.50 -3.76 3.64
CA VAL A 127 -5.53 -2.72 4.01
C VAL A 127 -4.57 -3.19 5.11
N ILE A 128 -5.06 -3.63 6.26
CA ILE A 128 -4.21 -4.08 7.37
C ILE A 128 -3.53 -5.40 7.02
N THR A 129 -4.30 -6.42 6.66
CA THR A 129 -3.78 -7.77 6.42
C THR A 129 -2.82 -7.81 5.23
N GLY A 130 -3.18 -7.18 4.11
CA GLY A 130 -2.33 -7.10 2.93
C GLY A 130 -1.03 -6.32 3.20
N SER A 131 -1.11 -5.19 3.94
CA SER A 131 0.08 -4.43 4.33
C SER A 131 1.05 -5.26 5.17
N ILE A 132 0.54 -6.06 6.12
CA ILE A 132 1.36 -6.95 6.96
C ILE A 132 2.07 -7.99 6.09
N ILE A 133 1.36 -8.62 5.15
CA ILE A 133 1.96 -9.61 4.23
C ILE A 133 3.05 -8.96 3.38
N VAL A 134 2.78 -7.80 2.79
CA VAL A 134 3.76 -7.04 1.99
C VAL A 134 5.00 -6.71 2.80
N ILE A 135 4.84 -6.26 4.05
CA ILE A 135 5.95 -5.91 4.94
C ILE A 135 6.77 -7.15 5.30
N ILE A 136 6.13 -8.23 5.74
CA ILE A 136 6.82 -9.47 6.12
C ILE A 136 7.63 -9.98 4.94
N PHE A 137 7.02 -10.06 3.75
CA PHE A 137 7.70 -10.52 2.56
C PHE A 137 8.86 -9.61 2.16
N GLY A 138 8.65 -8.31 2.23
CA GLY A 138 9.70 -7.31 1.98
C GLY A 138 10.88 -7.44 2.92
N ILE A 139 10.65 -7.61 4.22
CA ILE A 139 11.72 -7.83 5.21
C ILE A 139 12.48 -9.13 4.91
N LEU A 140 11.76 -10.22 4.68
CA LEU A 140 12.37 -11.53 4.39
C LEU A 140 13.26 -11.46 3.15
N VAL A 141 12.78 -10.90 2.07
CA VAL A 141 13.53 -10.79 0.82
C VAL A 141 14.73 -9.85 0.99
N ASN A 142 14.52 -8.65 1.49
CA ASN A 142 15.60 -7.66 1.58
C ASN A 142 16.69 -8.10 2.56
N ARG A 143 16.33 -8.60 3.75
CA ARG A 143 17.30 -8.96 4.77
C ARG A 143 18.03 -10.26 4.48
N TYR A 144 17.30 -11.31 4.09
CA TYR A 144 17.87 -12.66 3.99
C TYR A 144 18.32 -13.05 2.58
N ILE A 145 17.68 -12.52 1.53
CA ILE A 145 17.99 -12.88 0.14
C ILE A 145 18.89 -11.82 -0.49
N LEU A 146 18.49 -10.53 -0.40
CA LEU A 146 19.24 -9.45 -1.03
C LEU A 146 20.35 -8.90 -0.12
N LYS A 147 20.35 -9.27 1.17
CA LYS A 147 21.31 -8.81 2.19
C LYS A 147 21.44 -7.29 2.25
N LYS A 148 20.31 -6.61 2.07
CA LYS A 148 20.16 -5.16 2.20
C LYS A 148 19.52 -4.86 3.55
N SER A 149 20.05 -3.87 4.25
CA SER A 149 19.54 -3.43 5.56
C SER A 149 18.39 -2.43 5.41
#